data_1260417ee25ea1df0097218d97f711fe
#
_entry.id   1260417ee25ea1df0097218d97f711fe
#
_cell.length_a   1.000
_cell.length_b   1.000
_cell.length_c   1.000
_cell.angle_alpha   90.00
_cell.angle_beta   90.00
_cell.angle_gamma   90.00
#
_symmetry.space_group_name_H-M   'P 1'
#
loop_
_entity.id
_entity.type
_entity.pdbx_description
1 polymer ?
#
loop_
_entity_poly.entity_id
_entity_poly.type
_entity_poly.pdbx_seq_one_letter_code
_entity_poly.pdbx_strand_id
1 'polypeptide(L)'
;MKLEFPNGEHGPVRLGAGITTIGSMPGSAVLLTAPGVHALHCEIHVTAVGANLQVPQAGGPVSVNGTPVANLMALRSGDRIGIGGIVATFGLIEAARVAPAPVAAQGSDEDIGATRVRMALPRFVLRGVSGAVLGKVFPVTGPVVVGRAPECDITVHVDEI
;
A
#
# COMPACT_ATOMS: atom_id res chain seq x y z
N MET A 1 -2.01 -1.20 -1.51
CA MET A 1 -2.86 -2.33 -1.95
C MET A 1 -2.28 -2.92 -3.22
N LYS A 2 -2.56 -4.16 -3.56
CA LYS A 2 -2.06 -4.83 -4.77
C LYS A 2 -3.17 -5.61 -5.46
N LEU A 3 -3.02 -5.78 -6.76
CA LEU A 3 -3.83 -6.65 -7.58
C LEU A 3 -2.91 -7.68 -8.22
N GLU A 4 -3.21 -8.96 -8.06
CA GLU A 4 -2.41 -10.06 -8.60
C GLU A 4 -3.23 -10.86 -9.59
N PHE A 5 -2.60 -11.27 -10.68
CA PHE A 5 -3.19 -12.09 -11.73
C PHE A 5 -2.56 -13.49 -11.67
N PRO A 6 -3.20 -14.45 -10.99
CA PRO A 6 -2.60 -15.76 -10.74
C PRO A 6 -2.38 -16.59 -12.01
N ASN A 7 -3.11 -16.29 -13.08
CA ASN A 7 -2.96 -17.00 -14.36
C ASN A 7 -1.92 -16.35 -15.29
N GLY A 8 -1.33 -15.21 -14.89
CA GLY A 8 -0.26 -14.56 -15.63
C GLY A 8 -0.71 -13.64 -16.78
N GLU A 9 -1.99 -13.27 -16.87
CA GLU A 9 -2.48 -12.34 -17.90
C GLU A 9 -1.88 -10.94 -17.74
N HIS A 10 -1.54 -10.57 -16.53
CA HIS A 10 -0.85 -9.33 -16.20
C HIS A 10 0.08 -9.54 -15.00
N GLY A 11 1.13 -8.75 -14.92
CA GLY A 11 1.98 -8.72 -13.73
C GLY A 11 1.27 -8.14 -12.50
N PRO A 12 1.80 -8.34 -11.30
CA PRO A 12 1.23 -7.78 -10.09
C PRO A 12 1.26 -6.24 -10.13
N VAL A 13 0.12 -5.62 -9.86
CA VAL A 13 -0.07 -4.17 -9.90
C VAL A 13 -0.21 -3.63 -8.49
N ARG A 14 0.59 -2.61 -8.17
CA ARG A 14 0.41 -1.85 -6.92
C ARG A 14 -0.67 -0.78 -7.11
N LEU A 15 -1.65 -0.83 -6.25
CA LEU A 15 -2.73 0.16 -6.22
C LEU A 15 -2.36 1.26 -5.21
N GLY A 16 -2.11 2.45 -5.72
CA GLY A 16 -1.94 3.67 -4.92
C GLY A 16 -3.28 4.27 -4.52
N ALA A 17 -3.25 5.32 -3.69
CA ALA A 17 -4.45 6.11 -3.40
C ALA A 17 -4.96 6.79 -4.68
N GLY A 18 -6.26 6.74 -4.90
CA GLY A 18 -6.93 7.29 -6.08
C GLY A 18 -7.65 6.24 -6.91
N ILE A 19 -7.87 6.53 -8.18
CA ILE A 19 -8.62 5.69 -9.12
C ILE A 19 -7.63 4.91 -9.99
N THR A 20 -7.81 3.60 -10.05
CA THR A 20 -7.08 2.71 -10.95
C THR A 20 -8.07 2.15 -11.97
N THR A 21 -7.91 2.52 -13.23
CA THR A 21 -8.74 2.05 -14.35
C THR A 21 -8.24 0.71 -14.87
N ILE A 22 -9.16 -0.20 -15.15
CA ILE A 22 -8.88 -1.54 -15.68
C ILE A 22 -9.69 -1.73 -16.97
N GLY A 23 -9.01 -2.09 -18.03
CA GLY A 23 -9.67 -2.30 -19.33
C GLY A 23 -8.70 -2.64 -20.45
N SER A 24 -9.23 -2.77 -21.67
CA SER A 24 -8.45 -3.07 -22.87
C SER A 24 -8.04 -1.80 -23.65
N MET A 25 -8.43 -0.63 -23.19
CA MET A 25 -8.07 0.62 -23.85
C MET A 25 -6.62 1.02 -23.54
N PRO A 26 -5.84 1.42 -24.55
CA PRO A 26 -4.53 2.02 -24.31
C PRO A 26 -4.67 3.27 -23.42
N GLY A 27 -4.03 3.27 -22.28
CA GLY A 27 -4.17 4.33 -21.27
C GLY A 27 -4.88 3.89 -19.99
N SER A 28 -5.45 2.69 -19.95
CA SER A 28 -5.88 2.08 -18.69
C SER A 28 -4.67 1.83 -17.80
N ALA A 29 -4.81 2.07 -16.51
CA ALA A 29 -3.74 1.83 -15.54
C ALA A 29 -3.37 0.33 -15.47
N VAL A 30 -4.36 -0.53 -15.69
CA VAL A 30 -4.19 -1.98 -15.88
C VAL A 30 -4.75 -2.36 -17.24
N LEU A 31 -3.87 -2.65 -18.18
CA LEU A 31 -4.25 -3.04 -19.54
C LEU A 31 -4.42 -4.56 -19.61
N LEU A 32 -5.64 -5.01 -19.89
CA LEU A 32 -5.98 -6.42 -20.05
C LEU A 32 -6.47 -6.66 -21.49
N THR A 33 -5.74 -7.42 -22.28
CA THR A 33 -6.03 -7.68 -23.70
C THR A 33 -6.72 -9.01 -23.95
N ALA A 34 -7.52 -9.47 -23.00
CA ALA A 34 -8.26 -10.72 -23.13
C ALA A 34 -9.63 -10.53 -23.80
N PRO A 35 -10.14 -11.56 -24.48
CA PRO A 35 -11.49 -11.52 -25.04
C PRO A 35 -12.52 -11.36 -23.90
N GLY A 36 -13.48 -10.46 -24.10
CA GLY A 36 -14.50 -10.13 -23.08
C GLY A 36 -14.11 -8.97 -22.15
N VAL A 37 -12.92 -8.41 -22.28
CA VAL A 37 -12.55 -7.19 -21.55
C VAL A 37 -12.94 -5.96 -22.38
N HIS A 38 -13.75 -5.09 -21.79
CA HIS A 38 -14.18 -3.83 -22.42
C HIS A 38 -13.06 -2.77 -22.35
N ALA A 39 -13.19 -1.73 -23.16
CA ALA A 39 -12.23 -0.62 -23.23
C ALA A 39 -11.96 -0.01 -21.84
N LEU A 40 -13.03 0.32 -21.10
CA LEU A 40 -13.01 0.63 -19.67
C LEU A 40 -13.92 -0.40 -18.99
N HIS A 41 -13.35 -1.41 -18.39
CA HIS A 41 -14.11 -2.52 -17.85
C HIS A 41 -14.59 -2.25 -16.42
N CYS A 42 -13.69 -1.81 -15.55
CA CYS A 42 -13.99 -1.42 -14.18
C CYS A 42 -12.93 -0.46 -13.63
N GLU A 43 -13.21 0.11 -12.49
CA GLU A 43 -12.31 1.01 -11.77
C GLU A 43 -12.17 0.56 -10.31
N ILE A 44 -10.98 0.70 -9.75
CA ILE A 44 -10.75 0.47 -8.33
C ILE A 44 -10.41 1.80 -7.69
N HIS A 45 -11.25 2.24 -6.79
CA HIS A 45 -11.08 3.46 -6.01
C HIS A 45 -10.43 3.12 -4.67
N VAL A 46 -9.19 3.51 -4.48
CA VAL A 46 -8.43 3.29 -3.26
C VAL A 46 -8.47 4.54 -2.39
N THR A 47 -8.93 4.38 -1.19
CA THR A 47 -9.01 5.43 -0.16
C THR A 47 -8.15 5.08 1.05
N ALA A 48 -8.03 6.00 2.00
CA ALA A 48 -7.31 5.77 3.24
C ALA A 48 -7.91 4.66 4.11
N VAL A 49 -9.20 4.38 3.94
CA VAL A 49 -9.96 3.41 4.75
C VAL A 49 -10.21 2.07 4.04
N GLY A 50 -9.96 1.98 2.73
CA GLY A 50 -10.20 0.77 1.96
C GLY A 50 -10.19 0.98 0.46
N ALA A 51 -10.68 -0.01 -0.26
CA ALA A 51 -10.86 0.06 -1.70
C ALA A 51 -12.27 -0.35 -2.10
N ASN A 52 -12.79 0.31 -3.13
CA ASN A 52 -14.09 -0.01 -3.73
C ASN A 52 -13.88 -0.31 -5.22
N LEU A 53 -14.55 -1.33 -5.69
CA LEU A 53 -14.66 -1.63 -7.11
C LEU A 53 -15.89 -0.93 -7.65
N GLN A 54 -15.74 -0.19 -8.73
CA GLN A 54 -16.83 0.47 -9.45
C GLN A 54 -16.89 -0.06 -10.87
N VAL A 55 -18.09 -0.40 -11.31
CA VAL A 55 -18.37 -0.80 -12.69
C VAL A 55 -19.10 0.34 -13.37
N PRO A 56 -18.50 1.02 -14.36
CA PRO A 56 -19.19 2.07 -15.12
C PRO A 56 -20.27 1.47 -16.02
N GLN A 57 -21.24 2.29 -16.43
CA GLN A 57 -22.35 1.84 -17.28
C GLN A 57 -21.89 1.22 -18.63
N ALA A 58 -20.75 1.64 -19.13
CA ALA A 58 -20.13 1.08 -20.33
C ALA A 58 -19.13 -0.06 -20.00
N GLY A 59 -19.04 -0.45 -18.74
CA GLY A 59 -18.16 -1.50 -18.28
C GLY A 59 -18.64 -2.88 -18.67
N GLY A 60 -17.76 -3.86 -18.53
CA GLY A 60 -18.08 -5.27 -18.75
C GLY A 60 -18.60 -5.96 -17.50
N PRO A 61 -18.98 -7.21 -17.63
CA PRO A 61 -19.43 -8.02 -16.48
C PRO A 61 -18.27 -8.25 -15.51
N VAL A 62 -18.44 -7.79 -14.28
CA VAL A 62 -17.47 -7.97 -13.19
C VAL A 62 -18.12 -8.78 -12.08
N SER A 63 -17.37 -9.66 -11.49
CA SER A 63 -17.79 -10.41 -10.31
C SER A 63 -16.75 -10.34 -9.20
N VAL A 64 -17.19 -10.36 -7.96
CA VAL A 64 -16.30 -10.48 -6.78
C VAL A 64 -16.70 -11.73 -6.02
N ASN A 65 -15.76 -12.65 -5.87
CA ASN A 65 -15.98 -13.96 -5.26
C ASN A 65 -17.13 -14.76 -5.90
N GLY A 66 -17.34 -14.57 -7.22
CA GLY A 66 -18.44 -15.19 -7.96
C GLY A 66 -19.77 -14.44 -7.90
N THR A 67 -19.86 -13.35 -7.14
CA THR A 67 -21.05 -12.51 -7.08
C THR A 67 -20.95 -11.38 -8.09
N PRO A 68 -21.91 -11.22 -9.03
CA PRO A 68 -21.88 -10.15 -10.02
C PRO A 68 -22.02 -8.78 -9.35
N VAL A 69 -21.18 -7.82 -9.80
CA VAL A 69 -21.19 -6.44 -9.32
C VAL A 69 -21.90 -5.57 -10.36
N ALA A 70 -22.99 -4.94 -9.96
CA ALA A 70 -23.75 -4.07 -10.85
C ALA A 70 -23.19 -2.64 -10.92
N ASN A 71 -22.77 -2.08 -9.80
CA ASN A 71 -22.30 -0.68 -9.73
C ASN A 71 -21.06 -0.52 -8.87
N LEU A 72 -21.19 -0.73 -7.57
CA LEU A 72 -20.14 -0.50 -6.57
C LEU A 72 -20.09 -1.66 -5.57
N MET A 73 -18.90 -2.12 -5.27
CA MET A 73 -18.66 -3.11 -4.23
C MET A 73 -17.38 -2.80 -3.46
N ALA A 74 -17.45 -2.85 -2.13
CA ALA A 74 -16.28 -2.73 -1.28
C ALA A 74 -15.40 -3.98 -1.39
N LEU A 75 -14.10 -3.78 -1.60
CA LEU A 75 -13.12 -4.86 -1.71
C LEU A 75 -12.44 -5.13 -0.36
N ARG A 76 -12.19 -6.40 -0.12
CA ARG A 76 -11.44 -6.88 1.03
C ARG A 76 -10.20 -7.63 0.58
N SER A 77 -9.20 -7.69 1.44
CA SER A 77 -7.99 -8.50 1.17
C SER A 77 -8.36 -9.96 0.96
N GLY A 78 -7.92 -10.53 -0.14
CA GLY A 78 -8.21 -11.89 -0.55
C GLY A 78 -9.39 -12.03 -1.52
N ASP A 79 -10.10 -10.94 -1.85
CA ASP A 79 -11.20 -10.98 -2.80
C ASP A 79 -10.71 -11.33 -4.22
N ARG A 80 -11.46 -12.20 -4.88
CA ARG A 80 -11.23 -12.58 -6.27
C ARG A 80 -12.16 -11.78 -7.16
N ILE A 81 -11.57 -11.02 -8.07
CA ILE A 81 -12.29 -10.17 -9.03
C ILE A 81 -12.26 -10.85 -10.39
N GLY A 82 -13.42 -11.22 -10.91
CA GLY A 82 -13.57 -11.72 -12.26
C GLY A 82 -13.81 -10.58 -13.25
N ILE A 83 -12.97 -10.45 -14.24
CA ILE A 83 -12.96 -9.36 -15.23
C ILE A 83 -12.95 -9.98 -16.62
N GLY A 84 -14.09 -10.11 -17.28
CA GLY A 84 -14.17 -10.64 -18.65
C GLY A 84 -13.52 -12.02 -18.85
N GLY A 85 -13.57 -12.90 -17.84
CA GLY A 85 -12.94 -14.22 -17.87
C GLY A 85 -11.54 -14.29 -17.24
N ILE A 86 -10.95 -13.15 -16.91
CA ILE A 86 -9.70 -13.05 -16.13
C ILE A 86 -10.04 -13.02 -14.64
N VAL A 87 -9.24 -13.67 -13.83
CA VAL A 87 -9.37 -13.62 -12.36
C VAL A 87 -8.19 -12.87 -11.78
N ALA A 88 -8.48 -11.79 -11.08
CA ALA A 88 -7.49 -11.05 -10.30
C ALA A 88 -7.75 -11.23 -8.80
N THR A 89 -6.71 -11.27 -8.00
CA THR A 89 -6.82 -11.32 -6.54
C THR A 89 -6.43 -9.97 -5.96
N PHE A 90 -7.35 -9.38 -5.20
CA PHE A 90 -7.11 -8.13 -4.48
C PHE A 90 -6.43 -8.42 -3.13
N GLY A 91 -5.33 -7.76 -2.84
CA GLY A 91 -4.60 -7.90 -1.60
C GLY A 91 -4.25 -6.55 -0.98
N LEU A 92 -4.32 -6.47 0.33
CA LEU A 92 -3.64 -5.41 1.06
C LEU A 92 -2.14 -5.74 1.00
N ILE A 93 -1.33 -4.79 0.56
CA ILE A 93 0.08 -4.85 0.90
C ILE A 93 0.11 -4.51 2.39
N GLU A 94 0.08 -5.50 3.23
CA GLU A 94 0.64 -5.30 4.54
C GLU A 94 2.09 -4.93 4.26
N ALA A 95 2.46 -3.68 4.55
CA ALA A 95 3.85 -3.33 4.73
C ALA A 95 4.41 -4.45 5.61
N ALA A 96 5.35 -5.21 5.05
CA ALA A 96 5.79 -6.45 5.65
C ALA A 96 5.82 -6.23 7.16
N ARG A 97 4.88 -6.84 7.87
CA ARG A 97 5.13 -7.17 9.26
C ARG A 97 6.31 -8.08 9.14
N VAL A 98 7.48 -7.49 9.32
CA VAL A 98 8.59 -8.26 9.83
C VAL A 98 7.99 -8.88 11.06
N ALA A 99 7.57 -10.13 10.95
CA ALA A 99 7.24 -10.89 12.12
C ALA A 99 8.42 -10.65 13.03
N PRO A 100 8.23 -10.10 14.24
CA PRO A 100 9.33 -10.03 15.16
C PRO A 100 9.80 -11.48 15.24
N ALA A 101 11.00 -11.73 14.74
CA ALA A 101 11.64 -13.01 14.98
C ALA A 101 11.43 -13.27 16.46
N PRO A 102 10.97 -14.45 16.87
CA PRO A 102 10.85 -14.74 18.28
C PRO A 102 12.24 -14.54 18.84
N VAL A 103 12.46 -13.38 19.41
CA VAL A 103 13.59 -13.18 20.29
C VAL A 103 13.28 -14.16 21.39
N ALA A 104 14.00 -15.27 21.40
CA ALA A 104 13.95 -16.16 22.52
C ALA A 104 14.28 -15.28 23.72
N ALA A 105 13.25 -14.87 24.43
CA ALA A 105 13.39 -14.19 25.68
C ALA A 105 13.96 -15.22 26.66
N GLN A 106 15.25 -15.27 26.72
CA GLN A 106 15.89 -15.70 27.97
C GLN A 106 15.75 -14.51 28.92
N GLY A 107 14.54 -14.32 29.40
CA GLY A 107 14.27 -13.49 30.53
C GLY A 107 14.63 -14.28 31.78
N SER A 108 15.72 -13.98 32.42
CA SER A 108 15.79 -14.19 33.83
C SER A 108 14.78 -13.25 34.47
N ASP A 109 13.79 -13.85 35.10
CA ASP A 109 12.93 -13.22 36.04
C ASP A 109 13.73 -12.44 37.07
N GLU A 110 13.49 -11.16 37.14
CA GLU A 110 13.34 -10.49 38.40
C GLU A 110 12.36 -9.34 38.22
N ASP A 111 11.17 -9.68 38.59
CA ASP A 111 10.07 -8.86 38.93
C ASP A 111 10.48 -7.82 39.98
N ILE A 112 10.41 -6.55 39.62
CA ILE A 112 10.07 -5.50 40.57
C ILE A 112 9.31 -4.40 39.80
N GLY A 113 8.07 -4.21 40.18
CA GLY A 113 7.12 -3.23 39.75
C GLY A 113 7.66 -1.89 39.26
N ALA A 114 8.15 -1.86 38.07
CA ALA A 114 8.39 -0.65 37.33
C ALA A 114 7.29 -0.53 36.28
N THR A 115 6.50 0.51 36.38
CA THR A 115 5.62 0.98 35.35
C THR A 115 6.42 1.06 34.04
N ARG A 116 6.31 0.05 33.20
CA ARG A 116 6.94 0.06 31.89
C ARG A 116 6.21 1.13 31.06
N VAL A 117 6.78 2.30 31.04
CA VAL A 117 6.48 3.26 29.96
C VAL A 117 6.81 2.51 28.67
N ARG A 118 5.79 2.06 27.96
CA ARG A 118 5.94 1.59 26.59
C ARG A 118 6.41 2.79 25.79
N MET A 119 7.72 2.91 25.60
CA MET A 119 8.23 3.78 24.54
C MET A 119 7.62 3.28 23.25
N ALA A 120 6.72 4.07 22.67
CA ALA A 120 6.21 3.82 21.36
C ALA A 120 7.42 3.83 20.42
N LEU A 121 7.76 2.66 19.89
CA LEU A 121 8.82 2.56 18.89
C LEU A 121 8.45 3.46 17.71
N PRO A 122 9.36 4.28 17.23
CA PRO A 122 9.09 5.16 16.11
C PRO A 122 8.63 4.34 14.91
N ARG A 123 7.46 4.65 14.40
CA ARG A 123 6.88 3.95 13.25
C ARG A 123 7.59 4.28 11.94
N PHE A 124 8.29 5.39 11.91
CA PHE A 124 8.99 5.87 10.73
C PHE A 124 10.38 6.36 11.09
N VAL A 125 11.31 6.19 10.16
CA VAL A 125 12.65 6.75 10.27
C VAL A 125 12.98 7.50 8.98
N LEU A 126 13.57 8.67 9.13
CA LEU A 126 14.18 9.39 8.01
C LEU A 126 15.66 9.02 7.97
N ARG A 127 16.14 8.63 6.80
CA ARG A 127 17.54 8.35 6.56
C ARG A 127 18.14 9.39 5.63
N GLY A 128 19.17 10.07 6.06
CA GLY A 128 19.93 10.96 5.21
C GLY A 128 20.70 10.17 4.15
N VAL A 129 20.49 10.51 2.87
CA VAL A 129 21.11 9.83 1.71
C VAL A 129 22.20 10.65 1.05
N SER A 130 22.36 11.93 1.45
CA SER A 130 23.39 12.83 0.90
C SER A 130 23.70 14.00 1.84
N GLY A 131 24.78 14.72 1.58
CA GLY A 131 25.20 15.91 2.32
C GLY A 131 25.61 15.63 3.77
N ALA A 132 25.53 16.64 4.63
CA ALA A 132 25.94 16.60 6.03
C ALA A 132 25.14 15.59 6.90
N VAL A 133 24.04 15.08 6.38
CA VAL A 133 23.17 14.10 7.05
C VAL A 133 23.31 12.69 6.50
N LEU A 134 24.28 12.46 5.62
CA LEU A 134 24.53 11.14 5.01
C LEU A 134 24.73 10.07 6.09
N GLY A 135 23.92 9.02 6.02
CA GLY A 135 23.99 7.88 6.93
C GLY A 135 23.34 8.10 8.31
N LYS A 136 22.89 9.32 8.61
CA LYS A 136 22.15 9.57 9.85
C LYS A 136 20.71 9.05 9.75
N VAL A 137 20.22 8.51 10.83
CA VAL A 137 18.85 7.98 10.95
C VAL A 137 18.12 8.77 12.04
N PHE A 138 17.00 9.35 11.70
CA PHE A 138 16.19 10.16 12.59
C PHE A 138 14.86 9.44 12.83
N PRO A 139 14.53 9.04 14.06
CA PRO A 139 13.24 8.46 14.37
C PRO A 139 12.16 9.52 14.31
N VAL A 140 11.07 9.24 13.60
CA VAL A 140 9.92 10.14 13.46
C VAL A 140 8.76 9.61 14.29
N THR A 141 8.46 10.29 15.38
CA THR A 141 7.35 9.92 16.28
C THR A 141 6.16 10.88 16.18
N GLY A 142 6.33 11.97 15.41
CA GLY A 142 5.31 13.01 15.25
C GLY A 142 5.64 13.95 14.08
N PRO A 143 5.03 15.12 14.01
CA PRO A 143 5.40 16.12 13.01
C PRO A 143 6.85 16.54 13.23
N VAL A 144 7.66 16.46 12.19
CA VAL A 144 9.09 16.82 12.19
C VAL A 144 9.33 17.91 11.17
N VAL A 145 9.96 18.99 11.60
CA VAL A 145 10.33 20.09 10.74
C VAL A 145 11.78 19.91 10.29
N VAL A 146 11.98 19.83 8.97
CA VAL A 146 13.30 19.72 8.35
C VAL A 146 13.64 21.02 7.67
N GLY A 147 14.78 21.62 8.00
CA GLY A 147 15.18 22.89 7.39
C GLY A 147 16.59 23.33 7.76
N ARG A 148 16.93 24.56 7.36
CA ARG A 148 18.25 25.18 7.64
C ARG A 148 18.28 25.95 8.96
N ALA A 149 17.12 26.28 9.50
CA ALA A 149 17.03 27.06 10.72
C ALA A 149 17.41 26.23 11.95
N PRO A 150 18.05 26.81 12.96
CA PRO A 150 18.45 26.10 14.17
C PRO A 150 17.28 25.59 15.01
N GLU A 151 16.08 26.11 14.79
CA GLU A 151 14.83 25.68 15.41
C GLU A 151 14.16 24.47 14.74
N CYS A 152 14.76 23.94 13.64
CA CYS A 152 14.25 22.74 13.00
C CYS A 152 14.68 21.49 13.76
N ASP A 153 13.80 20.49 13.85
CA ASP A 153 14.09 19.20 14.49
C ASP A 153 15.24 18.46 13.77
N ILE A 154 15.33 18.64 12.46
CA ILE A 154 16.42 18.14 11.64
C ILE A 154 17.02 19.30 10.86
N THR A 155 18.20 19.75 11.28
CA THR A 155 18.92 20.81 10.58
C THR A 155 19.76 20.23 9.46
N VAL A 156 19.52 20.70 8.23
CA VAL A 156 20.26 20.31 7.04
C VAL A 156 21.14 21.48 6.61
N HIS A 157 22.45 21.34 6.77
CA HIS A 157 23.41 22.30 6.22
C HIS A 157 23.73 21.87 4.78
N VAL A 158 23.49 22.77 3.85
CA VAL A 158 23.97 22.63 2.48
C VAL A 158 25.23 23.47 2.40
N ASP A 159 26.38 22.81 2.36
CA ASP A 159 27.62 23.48 2.02
C ASP A 159 27.53 23.83 0.54
N GLU A 160 27.38 25.12 0.25
CA GLU A 160 27.56 25.63 -1.11
C GLU A 160 29.06 25.58 -1.40
N ILE A 161 29.43 24.82 -2.44
CA ILE A 161 30.74 24.85 -3.08
C ILE A 161 30.77 26.05 -4.01
#